data_2cb4fafdce1a31d5f0ff310c84c05eb0
#
_entry.id   2cb4fafdce1a31d5f0ff310c84c05eb0
#
_cell.length_a   1.000
_cell.length_b   1.000
_cell.length_c   1.000
_cell.angle_alpha   90.00
_cell.angle_beta   90.00
_cell.angle_gamma   90.00
#
_symmetry.space_group_name_H-M   'P 1'
#
loop_
_entity.id
_entity.type
_entity.pdbx_description
1 polymer ?
#
loop_
_entity_poly.entity_id
_entity_poly.type
_entity_poly.pdbx_seq_one_letter_code
_entity_poly.pdbx_strand_id
1 'polypeptide(L)'
;MKTLHRVVGNPPPRPIRESGGMEPELRAAKLDQAFRLISANPQPTPSSWIASHVFDLKSRDKRQVRRVVRRVLSNDSRFQEVHAGLWETIGWDYDVAPLSEAEFRVLDLEVTGSDPDDNAIIDLAVYRVADGEIELLLSTLLDPGRPIPPSIVRLTGIDDRMVRGAPTFEATLPRLMAALQGGVFVAHNASFDYRFLKTMIERATGDRFTLPHLCTVKLSQRLIHPRTGSRKLHSLAHHLGIPLQNRHRARDDAYAAARILVELLRLLREKGVQTVGEIKVFESGAPATEPEPEPD
;
A
#
# COMPACT_ATOMS: atom_id res chain seq x y z
N MET A 1 14.23 34.47 65.09
CA MET A 1 14.87 33.99 63.85
C MET A 1 14.00 32.89 63.27
N LYS A 2 13.21 33.20 62.22
CA LYS A 2 12.38 32.24 61.50
C LYS A 2 13.04 31.99 60.16
N THR A 3 13.52 30.76 59.95
CA THR A 3 14.18 30.31 58.74
C THR A 3 13.10 30.01 57.68
N LEU A 4 13.09 30.77 56.59
CA LEU A 4 12.23 30.56 55.43
C LEU A 4 12.85 29.45 54.58
N HIS A 5 12.18 28.30 54.49
CA HIS A 5 12.48 27.29 53.49
C HIS A 5 11.98 27.75 52.11
N ARG A 6 12.93 27.97 51.21
CA ARG A 6 12.71 28.28 49.80
C ARG A 6 12.23 26.97 49.09
N VAL A 7 10.97 26.95 48.74
CA VAL A 7 10.43 25.86 47.84
C VAL A 7 11.02 26.10 46.44
N VAL A 8 11.89 25.19 46.04
CA VAL A 8 12.40 25.15 44.68
C VAL A 8 11.30 24.60 43.79
N GLY A 9 10.64 25.48 43.08
CA GLY A 9 9.64 25.07 42.09
C GLY A 9 10.34 24.37 40.91
N ASN A 10 9.77 23.22 40.50
CA ASN A 10 10.20 22.54 39.30
C ASN A 10 10.10 23.50 38.07
N PRO A 11 11.10 23.52 37.21
CA PRO A 11 11.04 24.33 36.00
C PRO A 11 9.87 23.92 35.13
N PRO A 12 9.21 24.85 34.43
CA PRO A 12 8.12 24.53 33.51
C PRO A 12 8.61 23.60 32.42
N PRO A 13 7.77 22.67 31.93
CA PRO A 13 8.13 21.77 30.85
C PRO A 13 8.53 22.58 29.61
N ARG A 14 9.69 22.23 29.03
CA ARG A 14 10.20 22.90 27.81
C ARG A 14 9.17 22.79 26.69
N PRO A 15 8.91 23.88 25.97
CA PRO A 15 8.05 23.84 24.80
C PRO A 15 8.65 22.87 23.76
N ILE A 16 7.80 21.98 23.23
CA ILE A 16 8.16 21.06 22.13
C ILE A 16 8.54 21.95 20.94
N ARG A 17 9.80 21.90 20.50
CA ARG A 17 10.24 22.62 19.32
C ARG A 17 9.52 22.04 18.10
N GLU A 18 8.73 22.85 17.42
CA GLU A 18 7.97 22.51 16.21
C GLU A 18 8.85 22.22 14.96
N SER A 19 10.17 22.33 15.07
CA SER A 19 11.11 22.29 13.94
C SER A 19 12.06 21.09 13.87
N GLY A 20 11.79 20.01 14.62
CA GLY A 20 12.54 18.77 14.52
C GLY A 20 11.65 17.67 13.98
N GLY A 21 11.61 17.46 12.68
CA GLY A 21 10.97 16.27 12.09
C GLY A 21 11.65 15.01 12.64
N MET A 22 10.85 14.02 13.00
CA MET A 22 11.36 12.68 13.35
C MET A 22 12.13 12.14 12.14
N GLU A 23 13.32 11.56 12.38
CA GLU A 23 14.11 10.90 11.35
C GLU A 23 13.25 9.87 10.59
N PRO A 24 13.35 9.77 9.25
CA PRO A 24 12.46 8.94 8.45
C PRO A 24 12.38 7.48 8.91
N GLU A 25 13.52 6.87 9.28
CA GLU A 25 13.58 5.49 9.77
C GLU A 25 12.90 5.33 11.13
N LEU A 26 13.14 6.25 12.06
CA LEU A 26 12.48 6.26 13.36
C LEU A 26 10.97 6.48 13.21
N ARG A 27 10.56 7.33 12.25
CA ARG A 27 9.15 7.56 11.96
C ARG A 27 8.48 6.29 11.43
N ALA A 28 9.10 5.57 10.49
CA ALA A 28 8.59 4.32 9.96
C ALA A 28 8.42 3.27 11.08
N ALA A 29 9.45 3.08 11.91
CA ALA A 29 9.38 2.15 13.05
C ALA A 29 8.26 2.51 14.04
N LYS A 30 8.04 3.81 14.32
CA LYS A 30 6.96 4.27 15.21
C LYS A 30 5.58 4.07 14.58
N LEU A 31 5.42 4.23 13.27
CA LEU A 31 4.18 3.94 12.57
C LEU A 31 3.86 2.44 12.56
N ASP A 32 4.85 1.58 12.40
CA ASP A 32 4.68 0.12 12.49
C ASP A 32 4.33 -0.32 13.93
N GLN A 33 4.96 0.31 14.93
CA GLN A 33 4.58 0.11 16.33
C GLN A 33 3.12 0.55 16.59
N ALA A 34 2.72 1.72 16.08
CA ALA A 34 1.35 2.22 16.17
C ALA A 34 0.36 1.24 15.54
N PHE A 35 0.69 0.75 14.34
CA PHE A 35 -0.16 -0.17 13.61
C PHE A 35 -0.40 -1.45 14.43
N ARG A 36 0.64 -2.14 14.89
CA ARG A 36 0.50 -3.34 15.73
C ARG A 36 -0.34 -3.10 16.98
N LEU A 37 -0.09 -2.00 17.69
CA LEU A 37 -0.78 -1.73 18.95
C LEU A 37 -2.24 -1.31 18.77
N ILE A 38 -2.57 -0.58 17.69
CA ILE A 38 -3.95 -0.16 17.39
C ILE A 38 -4.74 -1.34 16.82
N SER A 39 -4.14 -2.15 15.92
CA SER A 39 -4.78 -3.35 15.36
C SER A 39 -5.13 -4.40 16.41
N ALA A 40 -4.33 -4.52 17.47
CA ALA A 40 -4.60 -5.44 18.58
C ALA A 40 -5.76 -4.97 19.48
N ASN A 41 -6.25 -3.74 19.32
CA ASN A 41 -7.31 -3.20 20.14
C ASN A 41 -8.66 -3.26 19.39
N PRO A 42 -9.68 -3.97 19.88
CA PRO A 42 -10.99 -4.08 19.24
C PRO A 42 -11.81 -2.78 19.30
N GLN A 43 -11.35 -1.76 20.02
CA GLN A 43 -11.99 -0.47 20.15
C GLN A 43 -11.10 0.65 19.59
N PRO A 44 -11.69 1.72 19.02
CA PRO A 44 -10.91 2.86 18.55
C PRO A 44 -9.97 3.43 19.60
N THR A 45 -8.70 3.60 19.24
CA THR A 45 -7.64 3.96 20.17
C THR A 45 -7.50 5.49 20.31
N PRO A 46 -7.54 6.06 21.52
CA PRO A 46 -7.44 7.51 21.72
C PRO A 46 -6.05 8.07 21.35
N SER A 47 -6.02 9.26 20.73
CA SER A 47 -4.77 10.00 20.43
C SER A 47 -3.87 10.18 21.66
N SER A 48 -4.45 10.36 22.86
CA SER A 48 -3.66 10.47 24.09
C SER A 48 -2.93 9.20 24.46
N TRP A 49 -3.54 8.05 24.20
CA TRP A 49 -2.92 6.76 24.42
C TRP A 49 -1.80 6.51 23.39
N ILE A 50 -2.06 6.78 22.10
CA ILE A 50 -1.07 6.65 21.02
C ILE A 50 0.14 7.55 21.29
N ALA A 51 -0.10 8.80 21.69
CA ALA A 51 0.95 9.76 21.98
C ALA A 51 1.88 9.25 23.09
N SER A 52 1.34 8.66 24.15
CA SER A 52 2.13 8.18 25.28
C SER A 52 2.82 6.83 25.04
N HIS A 53 2.18 5.89 24.33
CA HIS A 53 2.68 4.52 24.18
C HIS A 53 3.50 4.29 22.91
N VAL A 54 3.29 5.13 21.91
CA VAL A 54 4.02 5.02 20.63
C VAL A 54 5.06 6.13 20.48
N PHE A 55 4.66 7.39 20.73
CA PHE A 55 5.49 8.55 20.44
C PHE A 55 6.23 9.10 21.65
N ASP A 56 6.07 8.53 22.84
CA ASP A 56 6.65 9.00 24.10
C ASP A 56 6.32 10.46 24.43
N LEU A 57 5.18 10.95 23.92
CA LEU A 57 4.73 12.32 24.09
C LEU A 57 3.96 12.47 25.39
N LYS A 58 4.57 13.19 26.34
CA LYS A 58 3.95 13.54 27.64
C LYS A 58 3.50 15.00 27.60
N SER A 59 2.27 15.27 27.15
CA SER A 59 1.66 16.61 27.19
C SER A 59 0.29 16.55 27.85
N ARG A 60 -0.01 17.57 28.68
CA ARG A 60 -1.35 17.77 29.28
C ARG A 60 -2.32 18.48 28.35
N ASP A 61 -1.82 19.11 27.28
CA ASP A 61 -2.67 19.75 26.27
C ASP A 61 -3.21 18.70 25.28
N LYS A 62 -4.45 18.29 25.50
CA LYS A 62 -5.16 17.31 24.66
C LYS A 62 -5.30 17.79 23.20
N ARG A 63 -5.42 19.10 22.94
CA ARG A 63 -5.54 19.64 21.58
C ARG A 63 -4.21 19.54 20.84
N GLN A 64 -3.11 19.84 21.51
CA GLN A 64 -1.77 19.70 20.94
C GLN A 64 -1.45 18.22 20.65
N VAL A 65 -1.71 17.31 21.61
CA VAL A 65 -1.53 15.87 21.44
C VAL A 65 -2.29 15.36 20.22
N ARG A 66 -3.57 15.70 20.12
CA ARG A 66 -4.40 15.29 18.99
C ARG A 66 -3.88 15.82 17.65
N ARG A 67 -3.42 17.07 17.59
CA ARG A 67 -2.86 17.66 16.37
C ARG A 67 -1.59 16.93 15.94
N VAL A 68 -0.69 16.59 16.88
CA VAL A 68 0.55 15.86 16.57
C VAL A 68 0.24 14.45 16.09
N VAL A 69 -0.61 13.69 16.79
CA VAL A 69 -0.98 12.32 16.39
C VAL A 69 -1.66 12.34 15.03
N ARG A 70 -2.61 13.25 14.80
CA ARG A 70 -3.27 13.40 13.50
C ARG A 70 -2.25 13.67 12.39
N ARG A 71 -1.33 14.62 12.57
CA ARG A 71 -0.30 14.95 11.59
C ARG A 71 0.60 13.76 11.24
N VAL A 72 0.82 12.85 12.18
CA VAL A 72 1.66 11.65 11.96
C VAL A 72 0.86 10.53 11.31
N LEU A 73 -0.32 10.19 11.84
CA LEU A 73 -1.10 9.03 11.40
C LEU A 73 -1.88 9.29 10.11
N SER A 74 -2.46 10.49 9.90
CA SER A 74 -3.21 10.80 8.66
C SER A 74 -2.35 10.75 7.40
N ASN A 75 -1.02 10.74 7.52
CA ASN A 75 -0.08 10.60 6.42
C ASN A 75 0.32 9.14 6.16
N ASP A 76 -0.40 8.18 6.76
CA ASP A 76 -0.20 6.76 6.55
C ASP A 76 -1.57 6.12 6.34
N SER A 77 -1.80 5.54 5.16
CA SER A 77 -3.07 4.99 4.73
C SER A 77 -3.58 3.81 5.57
N ARG A 78 -2.74 3.27 6.45
CA ARG A 78 -3.10 2.21 7.38
C ARG A 78 -3.98 2.68 8.55
N PHE A 79 -4.18 3.98 8.71
CA PHE A 79 -4.91 4.55 9.85
C PHE A 79 -6.07 5.43 9.40
N GLN A 80 -7.16 5.38 10.16
CA GLN A 80 -8.27 6.32 10.04
C GLN A 80 -8.66 6.92 11.39
N GLU A 81 -9.02 8.19 11.38
CA GLU A 81 -9.66 8.83 12.53
C GLU A 81 -11.18 8.66 12.40
N VAL A 82 -11.77 7.72 13.15
CA VAL A 82 -13.21 7.42 13.09
C VAL A 82 -14.05 8.46 13.81
N HIS A 83 -13.52 9.04 14.86
CA HIS A 83 -14.05 10.20 15.56
C HIS A 83 -12.91 11.08 16.00
N ALA A 84 -13.23 12.32 16.35
CA ALA A 84 -12.28 13.31 16.78
C ALA A 84 -11.28 12.81 17.85
N GLY A 85 -10.10 12.39 17.44
CA GLY A 85 -9.02 11.88 18.29
C GLY A 85 -9.11 10.39 18.62
N LEU A 86 -9.98 9.63 17.97
CA LEU A 86 -10.08 8.18 18.05
C LEU A 86 -9.64 7.55 16.73
N TRP A 87 -8.74 6.61 16.80
CA TRP A 87 -8.07 6.01 15.67
C TRP A 87 -8.30 4.51 15.61
N GLU A 88 -8.49 4.03 14.40
CA GLU A 88 -8.48 2.62 14.04
C GLU A 88 -7.46 2.38 12.94
N THR A 89 -7.04 1.15 12.79
CA THR A 89 -6.30 0.72 11.61
C THR A 89 -7.28 0.45 10.48
N ILE A 90 -6.95 0.95 9.29
CA ILE A 90 -7.64 0.59 8.06
C ILE A 90 -6.99 -0.68 7.55
N GLY A 91 -7.72 -1.77 7.66
CA GLY A 91 -7.22 -3.04 7.16
C GLY A 91 -6.47 -3.86 8.22
N TRP A 92 -6.36 -5.08 7.89
CA TRP A 92 -5.81 -6.19 8.60
C TRP A 92 -4.33 -5.96 8.94
N ASP A 93 -3.86 -6.58 9.99
CA ASP A 93 -2.44 -6.87 10.12
C ASP A 93 -2.08 -7.85 9.00
N TYR A 94 -1.66 -7.31 7.87
CA TYR A 94 -1.34 -8.11 6.68
C TYR A 94 -0.29 -9.18 6.97
N ASP A 95 0.53 -9.01 7.99
CA ASP A 95 1.59 -9.97 8.28
C ASP A 95 1.03 -11.24 8.95
N VAL A 96 -0.07 -11.12 9.69
CA VAL A 96 -0.76 -12.26 10.33
C VAL A 96 -2.10 -12.60 9.68
N ALA A 97 -2.57 -11.82 8.71
CA ALA A 97 -3.83 -12.05 8.03
C ALA A 97 -3.86 -13.42 7.33
N PRO A 98 -4.82 -14.31 7.64
CA PRO A 98 -4.95 -15.59 6.96
C PRO A 98 -5.20 -15.38 5.46
N LEU A 99 -4.57 -16.19 4.62
CA LEU A 99 -4.79 -16.13 3.17
C LEU A 99 -6.23 -16.41 2.75
N SER A 100 -7.00 -17.14 3.57
CA SER A 100 -8.42 -17.40 3.35
C SER A 100 -9.30 -16.15 3.49
N GLU A 101 -8.81 -15.15 4.20
CA GLU A 101 -9.56 -13.94 4.51
C GLU A 101 -8.94 -12.70 3.87
N ALA A 102 -7.74 -12.83 3.28
CA ALA A 102 -7.02 -11.74 2.66
C ALA A 102 -7.64 -11.31 1.34
N GLU A 103 -7.73 -10.00 1.14
CA GLU A 103 -8.10 -9.40 -0.13
C GLU A 103 -6.87 -8.80 -0.82
N PHE A 104 -6.86 -8.92 -2.14
CA PHE A 104 -5.78 -8.38 -2.96
C PHE A 104 -6.34 -7.37 -3.95
N ARG A 105 -5.60 -6.30 -4.21
CA ARG A 105 -5.91 -5.27 -5.19
C ARG A 105 -4.91 -5.36 -6.33
N VAL A 106 -5.33 -6.06 -7.38
CA VAL A 106 -4.48 -6.28 -8.55
C VAL A 106 -4.64 -5.12 -9.50
N LEU A 107 -3.56 -4.41 -9.74
CA LEU A 107 -3.54 -3.20 -10.54
C LEU A 107 -2.58 -3.34 -11.72
N ASP A 108 -2.94 -2.68 -12.83
CA ASP A 108 -2.09 -2.45 -13.98
C ASP A 108 -2.28 -1.02 -14.49
N LEU A 109 -1.22 -0.43 -15.06
CA LEU A 109 -1.16 0.93 -15.56
C LEU A 109 -0.58 0.96 -16.97
N GLU A 110 -1.20 1.79 -17.86
CA GLU A 110 -0.53 2.26 -19.06
C GLU A 110 -0.13 3.73 -18.88
N VAL A 111 1.07 4.07 -19.34
CA VAL A 111 1.69 5.37 -19.06
C VAL A 111 2.30 5.99 -20.31
N THR A 112 2.49 7.31 -20.32
CA THR A 112 3.10 8.03 -21.44
C THR A 112 4.61 7.82 -21.56
N GLY A 113 5.25 7.19 -20.57
CA GLY A 113 6.69 6.89 -20.52
C GLY A 113 7.10 6.31 -19.19
N SER A 114 8.36 5.95 -18.99
CA SER A 114 8.82 5.15 -17.85
C SER A 114 9.14 5.95 -16.58
N ASP A 115 9.33 7.25 -16.69
CA ASP A 115 9.66 8.11 -15.54
C ASP A 115 8.40 8.79 -15.02
N PRO A 116 7.94 8.51 -13.77
CA PRO A 116 6.74 9.11 -13.21
C PRO A 116 6.85 10.62 -12.97
N ASP A 117 8.07 11.18 -12.93
CA ASP A 117 8.24 12.61 -12.75
C ASP A 117 7.90 13.40 -14.02
N ASP A 118 8.13 12.80 -15.20
CA ASP A 118 7.90 13.43 -16.50
C ASP A 118 6.72 12.87 -17.26
N ASN A 119 6.07 11.82 -16.75
CA ASN A 119 5.02 11.12 -17.49
C ASN A 119 3.73 10.99 -16.69
N ALA A 120 2.67 10.57 -17.37
CA ALA A 120 1.33 10.47 -16.81
C ALA A 120 0.72 9.08 -17.08
N ILE A 121 -0.24 8.69 -16.25
CA ILE A 121 -1.06 7.49 -16.45
C ILE A 121 -2.16 7.82 -17.48
N ILE A 122 -2.38 6.91 -18.45
CA ILE A 122 -3.39 7.04 -19.51
C ILE A 122 -4.44 5.94 -19.50
N ASP A 123 -4.16 4.79 -18.85
CA ASP A 123 -5.12 3.72 -18.59
C ASP A 123 -4.85 3.13 -17.21
N LEU A 124 -5.88 2.75 -16.48
CA LEU A 124 -5.80 2.25 -15.12
C LEU A 124 -6.88 1.22 -14.90
N ALA A 125 -6.51 0.08 -14.31
CA ALA A 125 -7.48 -0.89 -13.83
C ALA A 125 -7.09 -1.48 -12.48
N VAL A 126 -8.10 -1.73 -11.65
CA VAL A 126 -7.96 -2.38 -10.34
C VAL A 126 -9.01 -3.50 -10.24
N TYR A 127 -8.52 -4.70 -9.96
CA TYR A 127 -9.35 -5.85 -9.63
C TYR A 127 -9.19 -6.24 -8.16
N ARG A 128 -10.28 -6.64 -7.55
CA ARG A 128 -10.28 -7.34 -6.27
C ARG A 128 -10.12 -8.83 -6.52
N VAL A 129 -9.23 -9.46 -5.75
CA VAL A 129 -9.13 -10.92 -5.66
C VAL A 129 -9.35 -11.32 -4.20
N ALA A 130 -10.33 -12.14 -3.95
CA ALA A 130 -10.64 -12.68 -2.63
C ALA A 130 -11.25 -14.07 -2.78
N ASP A 131 -10.78 -15.04 -2.02
CA ASP A 131 -11.25 -16.43 -2.06
C ASP A 131 -11.37 -17.05 -3.49
N GLY A 132 -10.41 -16.69 -4.35
CA GLY A 132 -10.37 -17.14 -5.75
C GLY A 132 -11.27 -16.38 -6.72
N GLU A 133 -12.19 -15.55 -6.22
CA GLU A 133 -13.05 -14.70 -7.03
C GLU A 133 -12.33 -13.43 -7.49
N ILE A 134 -12.66 -12.96 -8.70
CA ILE A 134 -12.06 -11.79 -9.32
C ILE A 134 -13.16 -10.80 -9.70
N GLU A 135 -13.11 -9.60 -9.14
CA GLU A 135 -14.09 -8.53 -9.33
C GLU A 135 -13.40 -7.27 -9.85
N LEU A 136 -13.96 -6.63 -10.89
CA LEU A 136 -13.48 -5.34 -11.38
C LEU A 136 -13.98 -4.21 -10.46
N LEU A 137 -13.07 -3.50 -9.81
CA LEU A 137 -13.40 -2.36 -8.95
C LEU A 137 -13.33 -1.02 -9.68
N LEU A 138 -12.33 -0.87 -10.56
CA LEU A 138 -12.10 0.36 -11.31
C LEU A 138 -11.44 0.03 -12.65
N SER A 139 -11.92 0.65 -13.72
CA SER A 139 -11.23 0.69 -15.01
C SER A 139 -11.58 2.00 -15.70
N THR A 140 -10.57 2.75 -16.14
CA THR A 140 -10.77 4.04 -16.79
C THR A 140 -9.56 4.48 -17.57
N LEU A 141 -9.80 5.09 -18.74
CA LEU A 141 -8.82 5.93 -19.40
C LEU A 141 -8.67 7.25 -18.62
N LEU A 142 -7.50 7.85 -18.71
CA LEU A 142 -7.18 9.12 -18.07
C LEU A 142 -6.65 10.12 -19.11
N ASP A 143 -7.06 11.37 -18.99
CA ASP A 143 -6.51 12.46 -19.77
C ASP A 143 -5.16 12.88 -19.17
N PRO A 144 -4.03 12.68 -19.89
CA PRO A 144 -2.71 13.03 -19.36
C PRO A 144 -2.43 14.55 -19.41
N GLY A 145 -3.33 15.35 -20.00
CA GLY A 145 -3.14 16.80 -20.19
C GLY A 145 -2.01 17.15 -21.18
N ARG A 146 -1.52 16.17 -21.95
CA ARG A 146 -0.43 16.31 -22.91
C ARG A 146 -0.56 15.28 -24.03
N PRO A 147 0.06 15.49 -25.21
CA PRO A 147 0.04 14.52 -26.29
C PRO A 147 0.68 13.19 -25.89
N ILE A 148 0.06 12.08 -26.30
CA ILE A 148 0.60 10.73 -26.08
C ILE A 148 1.69 10.45 -27.14
N PRO A 149 2.91 10.05 -26.71
CA PRO A 149 3.99 9.76 -27.65
C PRO A 149 3.61 8.68 -28.66
N PRO A 150 4.00 8.82 -29.94
CA PRO A 150 3.65 7.85 -30.99
C PRO A 150 4.11 6.41 -30.69
N SER A 151 5.19 6.24 -29.93
CA SER A 151 5.68 4.94 -29.47
C SER A 151 4.69 4.27 -28.50
N ILE A 152 4.08 5.06 -27.62
CA ILE A 152 3.08 4.58 -26.64
C ILE A 152 1.77 4.26 -27.36
N VAL A 153 1.33 5.12 -28.30
CA VAL A 153 0.16 4.83 -29.14
C VAL A 153 0.33 3.49 -29.87
N ARG A 154 1.50 3.23 -30.44
CA ARG A 154 1.78 1.93 -31.11
C ARG A 154 1.79 0.75 -30.13
N LEU A 155 2.20 0.96 -28.89
CA LEU A 155 2.29 -0.07 -27.86
C LEU A 155 0.91 -0.44 -27.30
N THR A 156 0.14 0.59 -26.89
CA THR A 156 -1.10 0.45 -26.12
C THR A 156 -2.37 0.54 -26.97
N GLY A 157 -2.25 1.09 -28.18
CA GLY A 157 -3.39 1.45 -29.01
C GLY A 157 -4.19 2.65 -28.50
N ILE A 158 -3.73 3.32 -27.45
CA ILE A 158 -4.42 4.47 -26.84
C ILE A 158 -3.89 5.74 -27.50
N ASP A 159 -4.76 6.50 -28.15
CA ASP A 159 -4.44 7.78 -28.79
C ASP A 159 -5.10 8.98 -28.08
N ASP A 160 -4.69 10.19 -28.44
CA ASP A 160 -5.20 11.44 -27.84
C ASP A 160 -6.74 11.60 -28.01
N ARG A 161 -7.36 10.96 -29.02
CA ARG A 161 -8.81 11.04 -29.20
C ARG A 161 -9.54 10.20 -28.16
N MET A 162 -8.95 9.06 -27.77
CA MET A 162 -9.54 8.13 -26.80
C MET A 162 -9.53 8.71 -25.39
N VAL A 163 -8.51 9.49 -25.03
CA VAL A 163 -8.38 10.08 -23.69
C VAL A 163 -9.02 11.48 -23.59
N ARG A 164 -9.42 12.06 -24.71
CA ARG A 164 -10.07 13.38 -24.73
C ARG A 164 -11.40 13.36 -24.00
N GLY A 165 -11.51 14.16 -22.93
CA GLY A 165 -12.70 14.19 -22.06
C GLY A 165 -12.75 13.07 -21.04
N ALA A 166 -11.75 12.20 -20.97
CA ALA A 166 -11.57 11.30 -19.84
C ALA A 166 -11.23 12.12 -18.58
N PRO A 167 -11.48 11.59 -17.37
CA PRO A 167 -11.08 12.26 -16.15
C PRO A 167 -9.56 12.38 -16.05
N THR A 168 -9.07 13.41 -15.36
CA THR A 168 -7.65 13.48 -14.98
C THR A 168 -7.34 12.51 -13.86
N PHE A 169 -6.05 12.29 -13.54
CA PHE A 169 -5.64 11.47 -12.42
C PHE A 169 -6.22 11.98 -11.10
N GLU A 170 -6.15 13.30 -10.87
CA GLU A 170 -6.66 13.95 -9.65
C GLU A 170 -8.17 13.77 -9.50
N ALA A 171 -8.92 13.88 -10.60
CA ALA A 171 -10.37 13.65 -10.59
C ALA A 171 -10.73 12.17 -10.30
N THR A 172 -9.84 11.24 -10.67
CA THR A 172 -10.03 9.79 -10.45
C THR A 172 -9.56 9.36 -9.07
N LEU A 173 -8.68 10.12 -8.42
CA LEU A 173 -8.00 9.75 -7.18
C LEU A 173 -8.95 9.28 -6.07
N PRO A 174 -10.09 9.92 -5.77
CA PRO A 174 -11.01 9.42 -4.73
C PRO A 174 -11.53 8.01 -5.01
N ARG A 175 -11.85 7.69 -6.27
CA ARG A 175 -12.30 6.36 -6.68
C ARG A 175 -11.18 5.33 -6.63
N LEU A 176 -9.98 5.74 -7.02
CA LEU A 176 -8.79 4.90 -6.95
C LEU A 176 -8.44 4.55 -5.51
N MET A 177 -8.44 5.53 -4.61
CA MET A 177 -8.18 5.30 -3.18
C MET A 177 -9.22 4.36 -2.57
N ALA A 178 -10.50 4.51 -2.91
CA ALA A 178 -11.55 3.58 -2.49
C ALA A 178 -11.33 2.17 -3.04
N ALA A 179 -10.91 2.04 -4.31
CA ALA A 179 -10.62 0.74 -4.93
C ALA A 179 -9.38 0.04 -4.32
N LEU A 180 -8.41 0.79 -3.82
CA LEU A 180 -7.19 0.25 -3.18
C LEU A 180 -7.37 -0.07 -1.69
N GLN A 181 -8.41 0.48 -1.06
CA GLN A 181 -8.64 0.30 0.37
C GLN A 181 -8.90 -1.16 0.74
N GLY A 182 -8.39 -1.59 1.90
CA GLY A 182 -8.71 -2.89 2.51
C GLY A 182 -8.09 -4.11 1.83
N GLY A 183 -7.05 -3.93 0.98
CA GLY A 183 -6.39 -5.06 0.33
C GLY A 183 -4.89 -4.87 0.13
N VAL A 184 -4.20 -5.97 -0.10
CA VAL A 184 -2.78 -5.98 -0.47
C VAL A 184 -2.64 -5.58 -1.93
N PHE A 185 -1.84 -4.55 -2.22
CA PHE A 185 -1.55 -4.17 -3.59
C PHE A 185 -0.76 -5.27 -4.31
N VAL A 186 -1.16 -5.59 -5.53
CA VAL A 186 -0.46 -6.57 -6.37
C VAL A 186 -0.35 -6.03 -7.79
N ALA A 187 0.80 -6.22 -8.40
CA ALA A 187 0.97 -5.96 -9.83
C ALA A 187 1.95 -6.96 -10.47
N HIS A 188 1.91 -7.02 -11.81
CA HIS A 188 2.87 -7.80 -12.58
C HIS A 188 4.10 -6.93 -12.88
N ASN A 189 5.21 -7.14 -12.16
CA ASN A 189 6.35 -6.24 -12.03
C ASN A 189 6.05 -5.02 -11.13
N ALA A 190 5.50 -5.30 -9.97
CA ALA A 190 4.95 -4.31 -9.04
C ALA A 190 5.83 -3.09 -8.72
N SER A 191 7.15 -3.21 -8.83
CA SER A 191 8.06 -2.08 -8.61
C SER A 191 7.83 -0.91 -9.57
N PHE A 192 7.38 -1.20 -10.79
CA PHE A 192 7.07 -0.17 -11.78
C PHE A 192 5.75 0.53 -11.44
N ASP A 193 4.66 -0.24 -11.37
CA ASP A 193 3.31 0.30 -11.12
C ASP A 193 3.22 0.99 -9.78
N TYR A 194 3.80 0.38 -8.75
CA TYR A 194 3.80 0.96 -7.40
C TYR A 194 4.56 2.29 -7.34
N ARG A 195 5.76 2.38 -7.97
CA ARG A 195 6.53 3.62 -8.03
C ARG A 195 5.75 4.71 -8.75
N PHE A 196 5.15 4.37 -9.89
CA PHE A 196 4.37 5.32 -10.68
C PHE A 196 3.17 5.84 -9.90
N LEU A 197 2.37 4.91 -9.35
CA LEU A 197 1.20 5.21 -8.54
C LEU A 197 1.55 6.06 -7.32
N LYS A 198 2.60 5.66 -6.59
CA LYS A 198 3.10 6.37 -5.42
C LYS A 198 3.45 7.83 -5.76
N THR A 199 4.26 8.05 -6.80
CA THR A 199 4.67 9.40 -7.21
C THR A 199 3.47 10.25 -7.60
N MET A 200 2.51 9.70 -8.35
CA MET A 200 1.32 10.43 -8.78
C MET A 200 0.41 10.80 -7.60
N ILE A 201 0.20 9.87 -6.66
CA ILE A 201 -0.62 10.11 -5.46
C ILE A 201 0.05 11.15 -4.57
N GLU A 202 1.34 10.98 -4.26
CA GLU A 202 2.09 11.93 -3.40
C GLU A 202 2.14 13.33 -4.01
N ARG A 203 2.23 13.45 -5.33
CA ARG A 203 2.16 14.74 -6.04
C ARG A 203 0.78 15.39 -5.93
N ALA A 204 -0.28 14.58 -6.10
CA ALA A 204 -1.65 15.08 -6.08
C ALA A 204 -2.14 15.46 -4.67
N THR A 205 -1.66 14.77 -3.63
CA THR A 205 -2.13 14.94 -2.24
C THR A 205 -1.17 15.77 -1.37
N GLY A 206 0.10 15.80 -1.71
CA GLY A 206 1.16 16.31 -0.83
C GLY A 206 1.52 15.37 0.33
N ASP A 207 0.85 14.24 0.44
CA ASP A 207 1.02 13.26 1.52
C ASP A 207 1.82 12.04 1.04
N ARG A 208 2.54 11.38 1.95
CA ARG A 208 3.23 10.12 1.64
C ARG A 208 2.22 8.99 1.43
N PHE A 209 2.46 8.20 0.38
CA PHE A 209 1.67 7.03 0.07
C PHE A 209 2.48 5.75 0.27
N THR A 210 1.94 4.80 1.04
CA THR A 210 2.55 3.50 1.28
C THR A 210 1.47 2.44 1.40
N LEU A 211 1.62 1.36 0.62
CA LEU A 211 0.79 0.15 0.72
C LEU A 211 1.69 -1.08 0.77
N PRO A 212 1.31 -2.12 1.52
CA PRO A 212 1.92 -3.43 1.38
C PRO A 212 1.69 -3.93 -0.04
N HIS A 213 2.73 -4.44 -0.69
CA HIS A 213 2.63 -4.86 -2.08
C HIS A 213 3.35 -6.18 -2.35
N LEU A 214 2.85 -6.93 -3.32
CA LEU A 214 3.38 -8.19 -3.82
C LEU A 214 3.61 -8.10 -5.34
N CYS A 215 4.57 -8.88 -5.83
CA CYS A 215 4.93 -8.93 -7.24
C CYS A 215 4.71 -10.33 -7.81
N THR A 216 3.77 -10.47 -8.75
CA THR A 216 3.51 -11.78 -9.37
C THR A 216 4.71 -12.32 -10.16
N VAL A 217 5.59 -11.44 -10.69
CA VAL A 217 6.86 -11.88 -11.31
C VAL A 217 7.76 -12.59 -10.31
N LYS A 218 8.02 -11.96 -9.15
CA LYS A 218 8.88 -12.54 -8.12
C LYS A 218 8.31 -13.84 -7.56
N LEU A 219 7.01 -13.89 -7.28
CA LEU A 219 6.34 -15.11 -6.83
C LEU A 219 6.41 -16.22 -7.88
N SER A 220 6.14 -15.91 -9.16
CA SER A 220 6.21 -16.90 -10.23
C SER A 220 7.61 -17.48 -10.44
N GLN A 221 8.66 -16.68 -10.22
CA GLN A 221 10.05 -17.16 -10.30
C GLN A 221 10.37 -18.26 -9.28
N ARG A 222 9.65 -18.27 -8.17
CA ARG A 222 9.87 -19.24 -7.08
C ARG A 222 8.92 -20.42 -7.11
N LEU A 223 7.72 -20.23 -7.65
CA LEU A 223 6.64 -21.22 -7.61
C LEU A 223 6.53 -22.04 -8.89
N ILE A 224 6.85 -21.44 -10.04
CA ILE A 224 6.58 -22.07 -11.34
C ILE A 224 7.86 -22.65 -11.94
N HIS A 225 7.83 -23.93 -12.25
CA HIS A 225 8.88 -24.65 -12.96
C HIS A 225 8.48 -24.96 -14.41
N PRO A 226 9.42 -25.04 -15.34
CA PRO A 226 10.84 -24.78 -15.19
C PRO A 226 11.10 -23.28 -14.92
N ARG A 227 12.14 -22.98 -14.17
CA ARG A 227 12.58 -21.58 -13.90
C ARG A 227 13.11 -20.88 -15.16
N THR A 228 13.28 -21.62 -16.24
CA THR A 228 13.71 -21.13 -17.55
C THR A 228 12.49 -20.69 -18.35
N GLY A 229 12.46 -19.42 -18.72
CA GLY A 229 11.39 -18.86 -19.54
C GLY A 229 11.12 -17.40 -19.22
N SER A 230 10.45 -16.71 -20.14
CA SER A 230 10.06 -15.33 -19.94
C SER A 230 9.01 -15.22 -18.83
N ARG A 231 9.20 -14.29 -17.92
CA ARG A 231 8.21 -13.94 -16.86
C ARG A 231 7.38 -12.72 -17.25
N LYS A 232 7.40 -12.32 -18.51
CA LYS A 232 6.47 -11.31 -19.03
C LYS A 232 5.04 -11.81 -18.86
N LEU A 233 4.10 -10.91 -18.59
CA LEU A 233 2.70 -11.22 -18.29
C LEU A 233 2.11 -12.23 -19.28
N HIS A 234 2.21 -11.95 -20.59
CA HIS A 234 1.65 -12.80 -21.63
C HIS A 234 2.31 -14.19 -21.73
N SER A 235 3.63 -14.28 -21.48
CA SER A 235 4.33 -15.57 -21.50
C SER A 235 3.90 -16.44 -20.32
N LEU A 236 3.75 -15.82 -19.16
CA LEU A 236 3.31 -16.51 -17.96
C LEU A 236 1.83 -16.90 -18.03
N ALA A 237 0.97 -16.01 -18.53
CA ALA A 237 -0.43 -16.29 -18.76
C ALA A 237 -0.61 -17.47 -19.75
N HIS A 238 0.12 -17.46 -20.85
CA HIS A 238 0.12 -18.56 -21.83
C HIS A 238 0.57 -19.89 -21.19
N HIS A 239 1.65 -19.86 -20.38
CA HIS A 239 2.14 -21.06 -19.67
C HIS A 239 1.10 -21.63 -18.70
N LEU A 240 0.28 -20.78 -18.09
CA LEU A 240 -0.78 -21.16 -17.16
C LEU A 240 -2.15 -21.41 -17.85
N GLY A 241 -2.21 -21.34 -19.18
CA GLY A 241 -3.47 -21.53 -19.93
C GLY A 241 -4.48 -20.41 -19.70
N ILE A 242 -4.03 -19.21 -19.29
CA ILE A 242 -4.86 -18.03 -19.07
C ILE A 242 -5.02 -17.27 -20.40
N PRO A 243 -6.24 -17.12 -20.92
CA PRO A 243 -6.45 -16.38 -22.17
C PRO A 243 -6.20 -14.88 -21.93
N LEU A 244 -5.41 -14.28 -22.83
CA LEU A 244 -5.18 -12.84 -22.90
C LEU A 244 -5.88 -12.31 -24.15
N GLN A 245 -6.67 -11.24 -23.99
CA GLN A 245 -7.31 -10.55 -25.10
C GLN A 245 -6.48 -9.33 -25.52
N ASN A 246 -6.84 -8.14 -25.18
CA ASN A 246 -6.19 -6.92 -25.67
C ASN A 246 -4.90 -6.61 -24.86
N ARG A 247 -3.75 -7.01 -25.35
CA ARG A 247 -2.47 -6.70 -24.71
C ARG A 247 -2.22 -5.18 -24.63
N HIS A 248 -1.55 -4.75 -23.57
CA HIS A 248 -1.28 -3.34 -23.28
C HIS A 248 -2.58 -2.52 -23.16
N ARG A 249 -3.56 -3.12 -22.47
CA ARG A 249 -4.74 -2.44 -21.95
C ARG A 249 -4.84 -2.79 -20.48
N ALA A 250 -4.79 -1.78 -19.63
CA ALA A 250 -4.73 -1.96 -18.19
C ALA A 250 -5.81 -2.91 -17.63
N ARG A 251 -7.02 -2.86 -18.21
CA ARG A 251 -8.11 -3.76 -17.80
C ARG A 251 -7.79 -5.24 -18.06
N ASP A 252 -7.31 -5.56 -19.24
CA ASP A 252 -7.08 -6.95 -19.66
C ASP A 252 -5.80 -7.49 -19.02
N ASP A 253 -4.77 -6.66 -18.89
CA ASP A 253 -3.49 -7.02 -18.29
C ASP A 253 -3.63 -7.17 -16.74
N ALA A 254 -4.38 -6.30 -16.05
CA ALA A 254 -4.72 -6.46 -14.63
C ALA A 254 -5.57 -7.72 -14.38
N TYR A 255 -6.53 -8.03 -15.28
CA TYR A 255 -7.30 -9.28 -15.17
C TYR A 255 -6.41 -10.51 -15.30
N ALA A 256 -5.50 -10.52 -16.28
CA ALA A 256 -4.54 -11.61 -16.43
C ALA A 256 -3.62 -11.75 -15.22
N ALA A 257 -3.13 -10.64 -14.68
CA ALA A 257 -2.35 -10.62 -13.45
C ALA A 257 -3.15 -11.16 -12.23
N ALA A 258 -4.45 -10.85 -12.17
CA ALA A 258 -5.35 -11.38 -11.15
C ALA A 258 -5.53 -12.91 -11.27
N ARG A 259 -5.71 -13.42 -12.48
CA ARG A 259 -5.78 -14.88 -12.75
C ARG A 259 -4.47 -15.59 -12.39
N ILE A 260 -3.33 -14.96 -12.72
CA ILE A 260 -2.01 -15.47 -12.32
C ILE A 260 -1.89 -15.47 -10.80
N LEU A 261 -2.32 -14.42 -10.11
CA LEU A 261 -2.28 -14.35 -8.65
C LEU A 261 -3.09 -15.49 -8.01
N VAL A 262 -4.30 -15.75 -8.49
CA VAL A 262 -5.15 -16.87 -7.99
C VAL A 262 -4.38 -18.19 -8.05
N GLU A 263 -3.72 -18.47 -9.16
CA GLU A 263 -2.92 -19.69 -9.31
C GLU A 263 -1.69 -19.70 -8.38
N LEU A 264 -1.01 -18.56 -8.23
CA LEU A 264 0.13 -18.44 -7.32
C LEU A 264 -0.30 -18.62 -5.85
N LEU A 265 -1.45 -18.09 -5.46
CA LEU A 265 -2.00 -18.28 -4.11
C LEU A 265 -2.36 -19.76 -3.84
N ARG A 266 -2.89 -20.47 -4.84
CA ARG A 266 -3.12 -21.91 -4.76
C ARG A 266 -1.82 -22.66 -4.50
N LEU A 267 -0.77 -22.38 -5.29
CA LEU A 267 0.55 -23.01 -5.13
C LEU A 267 1.21 -22.68 -3.79
N LEU A 268 1.02 -21.46 -3.27
CA LEU A 268 1.51 -21.07 -1.94
C LEU A 268 0.83 -21.86 -0.83
N ARG A 269 -0.50 -22.01 -0.90
CA ARG A 269 -1.25 -22.85 0.06
C ARG A 269 -0.77 -24.30 0.04
N GLU A 270 -0.49 -24.88 -1.12
CA GLU A 270 0.08 -26.23 -1.24
C GLU A 270 1.47 -26.37 -0.61
N LYS A 271 2.21 -25.26 -0.48
CA LYS A 271 3.50 -25.19 0.24
C LYS A 271 3.36 -24.87 1.73
N GLY A 272 2.14 -24.80 2.24
CA GLY A 272 1.88 -24.53 3.65
C GLY A 272 1.92 -23.05 4.04
N VAL A 273 2.01 -22.11 3.08
CA VAL A 273 1.92 -20.68 3.34
C VAL A 273 0.49 -20.32 3.74
N GLN A 274 0.32 -19.76 4.92
CA GLN A 274 -0.99 -19.49 5.52
C GLN A 274 -1.33 -18.01 5.67
N THR A 275 -0.32 -17.14 5.71
CA THR A 275 -0.52 -15.69 5.93
C THR A 275 0.08 -14.83 4.83
N VAL A 276 -0.36 -13.59 4.75
CA VAL A 276 0.20 -12.61 3.81
C VAL A 276 1.66 -12.28 4.15
N GLY A 277 2.02 -12.24 5.43
CA GLY A 277 3.41 -12.03 5.86
C GLY A 277 4.33 -13.13 5.36
N GLU A 278 3.89 -14.39 5.44
CA GLU A 278 4.65 -15.53 4.90
C GLU A 278 4.82 -15.42 3.37
N ILE A 279 3.84 -14.88 2.62
CA ILE A 279 4.04 -14.60 1.19
C ILE A 279 5.18 -13.61 0.97
N LYS A 280 5.27 -12.54 1.78
CA LYS A 280 6.35 -11.55 1.66
C LYS A 280 7.72 -12.16 1.95
N VAL A 281 7.80 -12.99 3.00
CA VAL A 281 9.02 -13.76 3.31
C VAL A 281 9.36 -14.68 2.14
N PHE A 282 8.40 -15.42 1.62
CA PHE A 282 8.57 -16.30 0.47
C PHE A 282 9.01 -15.51 -0.79
N GLU A 283 8.41 -14.34 -1.06
CA GLU A 283 8.76 -13.46 -2.17
C GLU A 283 10.20 -12.92 -2.05
N SER A 284 10.63 -12.55 -0.85
CA SER A 284 11.97 -12.00 -0.60
C SER A 284 13.07 -13.07 -0.74
N GLY A 285 12.73 -14.34 -0.50
CA GLY A 285 13.68 -15.45 -0.43
C GLY A 285 14.46 -15.51 0.87
N ALA A 286 14.01 -14.78 1.87
CA ALA A 286 14.52 -14.97 3.21
C ALA A 286 14.24 -16.42 3.68
N PRO A 287 15.12 -17.06 4.47
CA PRO A 287 14.78 -18.32 5.11
C PRO A 287 13.56 -18.10 6.00
N ALA A 288 12.64 -19.08 6.01
CA ALA A 288 11.52 -19.07 6.95
C ALA A 288 12.11 -18.94 8.37
N THR A 289 11.64 -17.97 9.14
CA THR A 289 11.95 -17.91 10.57
C THR A 289 11.31 -19.14 11.20
N GLU A 290 12.12 -20.02 11.77
CA GLU A 290 11.60 -21.11 12.61
C GLU A 290 10.79 -20.46 13.73
N PRO A 291 9.57 -20.98 14.02
CA PRO A 291 8.82 -20.49 15.18
C PRO A 291 9.69 -20.65 16.42
N GLU A 292 9.77 -19.61 17.26
CA GLU A 292 10.42 -19.73 18.55
C GLU A 292 9.72 -20.88 19.30
N PRO A 293 10.49 -21.81 19.92
CA PRO A 293 9.90 -22.86 20.73
C PRO A 293 9.08 -22.20 21.87
N GLU A 294 7.85 -22.68 22.05
CA GLU A 294 7.02 -22.24 23.17
C GLU A 294 7.81 -22.44 24.47
N PRO A 295 7.82 -21.45 25.37
CA PRO A 295 8.46 -21.60 26.66
C PRO A 295 7.71 -22.67 27.49
N ASP A 296 8.48 -23.66 27.99
CA ASP A 296 8.00 -24.71 28.89
C ASP A 296 7.34 -24.17 30.19
#